data_e434645361c119820b4f507b28e44313
#
_entry.id   e434645361c119820b4f507b28e44313
#
_cell.length_a   1.000
_cell.length_b   1.000
_cell.length_c   1.000
_cell.angle_alpha   90.00
_cell.angle_beta   90.00
_cell.angle_gamma   90.00
#
_symmetry.space_group_name_H-M   'P 1'
#
loop_
_entity.id
_entity.type
_entity.pdbx_description
1 polymer ?
#
loop_
_entity_poly.entity_id
_entity_poly.type
_entity_poly.pdbx_seq_one_letter_code
_entity_poly.pdbx_strand_id
1 'polypeptide(L)'
;MATKGAGRASFYYEAVGIAVQSILAHKLRALLTLTGIIIGVASVVLVGAAISGMNSYVVQRVAKVLGINHFMVARMAHTGDLSEEEWERMDRRNKRLEWDEFEAVRRRCPSCEEVGAQLNSRLDLRRGHEEVLGVQIAGVTANMDRIEDKTIEDGRFLLPHEVDHAVPVCVLGMDVRERLFPNTDPIGRTVKVAGAEMRVVGVEARRGSMFGQSLDNHLYIPITTYGRLFGRHQSMQVHGLGASHESFPLAIDEARVAMRVHHKLRAAEEDDFGLVNVDEVNTSVDQFTGAIAMVVTPITLISLVVGGIVVMNIMLVTVNERTFEIGLRKAIGARRREILLQFLIESALLCAVGGVLGLLLAAAVSGAIRAASGIPMVITIGYVFLALVVSSLVGILAGIYPASRAAKLDPVEALRYE
;
A
#
# COMPACT_ATOMS: atom_id res chain seq x y z
N MET A 1 36.79 39.47 -20.67
CA MET A 1 36.43 38.06 -20.37
C MET A 1 34.93 37.84 -20.16
N ALA A 2 34.06 38.81 -20.43
CA ALA A 2 32.62 38.77 -20.09
C ALA A 2 31.68 38.41 -21.28
N THR A 3 32.15 38.18 -22.47
CA THR A 3 31.29 37.97 -23.67
C THR A 3 31.07 36.52 -24.08
N LYS A 4 31.77 35.55 -23.45
CA LYS A 4 31.60 34.12 -23.74
C LYS A 4 30.37 33.45 -23.05
N GLY A 5 29.78 34.09 -22.06
CA GLY A 5 28.61 33.57 -21.32
C GLY A 5 27.26 33.85 -22.00
N ALA A 6 27.11 35.03 -22.60
CA ALA A 6 25.86 35.46 -23.22
C ALA A 6 25.53 34.64 -24.50
N GLY A 7 26.54 34.27 -25.29
CA GLY A 7 26.34 33.47 -26.52
C GLY A 7 25.94 32.01 -26.26
N ARG A 8 26.31 31.44 -25.11
CA ARG A 8 25.87 30.08 -24.74
C ARG A 8 24.42 30.01 -24.26
N ALA A 9 23.98 31.00 -23.50
CA ALA A 9 22.60 31.05 -23.02
C ALA A 9 21.60 31.25 -24.19
N SER A 10 21.93 32.12 -25.15
CA SER A 10 21.10 32.34 -26.35
C SER A 10 21.00 31.09 -27.23
N PHE A 11 22.06 30.31 -27.34
CA PHE A 11 22.06 29.05 -28.08
C PHE A 11 21.08 28.00 -27.47
N TYR A 12 21.01 27.88 -26.14
CA TYR A 12 20.06 26.97 -25.48
C TYR A 12 18.61 27.44 -25.63
N TYR A 13 18.35 28.74 -25.55
CA TYR A 13 17.01 29.30 -25.79
C TYR A 13 16.54 29.10 -27.24
N GLU A 14 17.42 29.30 -28.24
CA GLU A 14 17.12 29.02 -29.64
C GLU A 14 16.88 27.52 -29.88
N ALA A 15 17.70 26.63 -29.30
CA ALA A 15 17.52 25.19 -29.43
C ALA A 15 16.16 24.72 -28.84
N VAL A 16 15.74 25.25 -27.70
CA VAL A 16 14.43 24.99 -27.12
C VAL A 16 13.30 25.52 -28.00
N GLY A 17 13.44 26.75 -28.54
CA GLY A 17 12.44 27.34 -29.44
C GLY A 17 12.25 26.53 -30.73
N ILE A 18 13.33 26.06 -31.33
CA ILE A 18 13.30 25.20 -32.52
C ILE A 18 12.64 23.85 -32.20
N ALA A 19 12.93 23.25 -31.03
CA ALA A 19 12.35 22.01 -30.63
C ALA A 19 10.81 22.11 -30.45
N VAL A 20 10.33 23.18 -29.81
CA VAL A 20 8.88 23.42 -29.62
C VAL A 20 8.20 23.67 -30.99
N GLN A 21 8.79 24.45 -31.89
CA GLN A 21 8.25 24.67 -33.24
C GLN A 21 8.19 23.37 -34.05
N SER A 22 9.20 22.52 -33.94
CA SER A 22 9.26 21.20 -34.61
C SER A 22 8.13 20.29 -34.16
N ILE A 23 7.84 20.24 -32.85
CA ILE A 23 6.75 19.46 -32.29
C ILE A 23 5.38 19.94 -32.80
N LEU A 24 5.19 21.25 -32.88
CA LEU A 24 3.93 21.86 -33.32
C LEU A 24 3.71 21.73 -34.83
N ALA A 25 4.77 21.69 -35.64
CA ALA A 25 4.70 21.56 -37.11
C ALA A 25 4.22 20.16 -37.55
N HIS A 26 4.57 19.09 -36.80
CA HIS A 26 4.26 17.70 -37.18
C HIS A 26 3.51 16.96 -36.06
N LYS A 27 2.32 17.47 -35.71
CA LYS A 27 1.51 17.01 -34.55
C LYS A 27 1.23 15.50 -34.53
N LEU A 28 0.88 14.88 -35.66
CA LEU A 28 0.59 13.45 -35.73
C LEU A 28 1.82 12.59 -35.46
N ARG A 29 2.98 12.99 -36.00
CA ARG A 29 4.26 12.31 -35.80
C ARG A 29 4.70 12.45 -34.33
N ALA A 30 4.62 13.66 -33.80
CA ALA A 30 4.92 13.91 -32.37
C ALA A 30 4.02 13.09 -31.45
N LEU A 31 2.70 13.00 -31.72
CA LEU A 31 1.76 12.21 -30.93
C LEU A 31 2.14 10.73 -30.95
N LEU A 32 2.39 10.13 -32.12
CA LEU A 32 2.77 8.73 -32.25
C LEU A 32 4.11 8.43 -31.55
N THR A 33 5.07 9.37 -31.61
CA THR A 33 6.34 9.24 -30.91
C THR A 33 6.15 9.26 -29.39
N LEU A 34 5.34 10.21 -28.94
CA LEU A 34 5.11 10.42 -27.51
C LEU A 34 4.30 9.29 -26.90
N THR A 35 3.45 8.59 -27.66
CA THR A 35 2.58 7.52 -27.14
C THR A 35 3.37 6.44 -26.40
N GLY A 36 4.49 5.98 -26.95
CA GLY A 36 5.34 4.97 -26.28
C GLY A 36 5.92 5.46 -24.96
N ILE A 37 6.37 6.74 -24.92
CA ILE A 37 6.91 7.34 -23.70
C ILE A 37 5.79 7.63 -22.68
N ILE A 38 4.67 8.16 -23.15
CA ILE A 38 3.48 8.43 -22.30
C ILE A 38 3.03 7.16 -21.60
N ILE A 39 2.86 6.06 -22.34
CA ILE A 39 2.47 4.77 -21.77
C ILE A 39 3.53 4.23 -20.82
N GLY A 40 4.80 4.27 -21.20
CA GLY A 40 5.91 3.81 -20.37
C GLY A 40 5.99 4.56 -19.03
N VAL A 41 5.98 5.89 -19.09
CA VAL A 41 6.02 6.75 -17.89
C VAL A 41 4.76 6.60 -17.06
N ALA A 42 3.58 6.60 -17.70
CA ALA A 42 2.31 6.41 -16.98
C ALA A 42 2.28 5.08 -16.24
N SER A 43 2.76 3.99 -16.84
CA SER A 43 2.83 2.68 -16.21
C SER A 43 3.75 2.68 -14.97
N VAL A 44 4.95 3.26 -15.08
CA VAL A 44 5.88 3.38 -13.93
C VAL A 44 5.24 4.14 -12.77
N VAL A 45 4.61 5.29 -13.07
CA VAL A 45 3.98 6.15 -12.06
C VAL A 45 2.75 5.47 -11.44
N LEU A 46 1.91 4.82 -12.24
CA LEU A 46 0.72 4.10 -11.75
C LEU A 46 1.07 2.96 -10.82
N VAL A 47 2.07 2.15 -11.19
CA VAL A 47 2.54 1.05 -10.33
C VAL A 47 3.15 1.58 -9.05
N GLY A 48 4.01 2.60 -9.13
CA GLY A 48 4.56 3.25 -7.95
C GLY A 48 3.48 3.85 -7.04
N ALA A 49 2.44 4.46 -7.63
CA ALA A 49 1.31 5.00 -6.89
C ALA A 49 0.47 3.91 -6.23
N ALA A 50 0.28 2.76 -6.89
CA ALA A 50 -0.42 1.62 -6.34
C ALA A 50 0.34 1.00 -5.15
N ILE A 51 1.65 0.79 -5.29
CA ILE A 51 2.52 0.26 -4.22
C ILE A 51 2.52 1.22 -3.01
N SER A 52 2.77 2.51 -3.22
CA SER A 52 2.76 3.50 -2.14
C SER A 52 1.40 3.65 -1.49
N GLY A 53 0.33 3.62 -2.29
CA GLY A 53 -1.04 3.67 -1.81
C GLY A 53 -1.39 2.44 -0.96
N MET A 54 -1.05 1.24 -1.42
CA MET A 54 -1.27 -0.01 -0.70
C MET A 54 -0.53 -0.02 0.64
N ASN A 55 0.76 0.32 0.63
CA ASN A 55 1.56 0.37 1.86
C ASN A 55 0.97 1.36 2.87
N SER A 56 0.70 2.60 2.46
CA SER A 56 0.05 3.60 3.32
C SER A 56 -1.31 3.13 3.85
N TYR A 57 -2.10 2.47 3.01
CA TYR A 57 -3.43 1.99 3.39
C TYR A 57 -3.35 0.87 4.43
N VAL A 58 -2.49 -0.12 4.19
CA VAL A 58 -2.34 -1.26 5.12
C VAL A 58 -1.76 -0.78 6.44
N VAL A 59 -0.67 -0.02 6.43
CA VAL A 59 -0.04 0.50 7.66
C VAL A 59 -1.03 1.30 8.48
N GLN A 60 -1.77 2.24 7.87
CA GLN A 60 -2.73 3.07 8.60
C GLN A 60 -3.94 2.27 9.11
N ARG A 61 -4.40 1.27 8.35
CA ARG A 61 -5.55 0.46 8.74
C ARG A 61 -5.17 -0.60 9.79
N VAL A 62 -4.02 -1.25 9.60
CA VAL A 62 -3.53 -2.23 10.58
C VAL A 62 -3.24 -1.55 11.92
N ALA A 63 -2.59 -0.38 11.91
CA ALA A 63 -2.37 0.39 13.14
C ALA A 63 -3.68 0.82 13.84
N LYS A 64 -4.75 1.08 13.08
CA LYS A 64 -6.09 1.38 13.65
C LYS A 64 -6.82 0.16 14.19
N VAL A 65 -6.56 -1.02 13.64
CA VAL A 65 -7.26 -2.27 14.02
C VAL A 65 -6.54 -2.97 15.16
N LEU A 66 -5.22 -3.04 15.10
CA LEU A 66 -4.40 -3.73 16.09
C LEU A 66 -3.90 -2.81 17.22
N GLY A 67 -3.91 -1.48 17.02
CA GLY A 67 -3.25 -0.55 17.94
C GLY A 67 -1.74 -0.46 17.72
N ILE A 68 -1.11 0.54 18.34
CA ILE A 68 0.35 0.72 18.33
C ILE A 68 0.93 -0.14 19.46
N ASN A 69 2.04 -0.84 19.21
CA ASN A 69 2.70 -1.73 20.17
C ASN A 69 1.82 -2.92 20.63
N HIS A 70 0.92 -3.39 19.76
CA HIS A 70 0.05 -4.52 20.03
C HIS A 70 0.58 -5.78 19.31
N PHE A 71 0.53 -6.91 20.03
CA PHE A 71 0.77 -8.23 19.47
C PHE A 71 -0.36 -9.19 19.84
N MET A 72 -0.52 -10.23 19.04
CA MET A 72 -1.51 -11.28 19.25
C MET A 72 -0.85 -12.65 19.19
N VAL A 73 -1.15 -13.49 20.18
CA VAL A 73 -0.80 -14.90 20.19
C VAL A 73 -2.08 -15.70 19.95
N ALA A 74 -2.08 -16.54 18.93
CA ALA A 74 -3.21 -17.41 18.63
C ALA A 74 -2.73 -18.73 18.00
N ARG A 75 -3.60 -19.75 17.99
CA ARG A 75 -3.25 -21.05 17.45
C ARG A 75 -2.70 -21.01 16.03
N MET A 76 -3.37 -20.27 15.14
CA MET A 76 -3.08 -20.19 13.71
C MET A 76 -2.69 -18.77 13.27
N ALA A 77 -2.16 -17.96 14.21
CA ALA A 77 -1.65 -16.66 13.85
C ALA A 77 -0.38 -16.81 13.02
N HIS A 78 -0.39 -16.24 11.81
CA HIS A 78 0.75 -16.20 10.91
C HIS A 78 0.64 -14.98 10.02
N THR A 79 1.78 -14.45 9.63
CA THR A 79 1.88 -13.32 8.72
C THR A 79 2.61 -13.77 7.45
N GLY A 80 2.03 -13.52 6.27
CA GLY A 80 2.57 -13.93 4.98
C GLY A 80 1.85 -15.14 4.37
N ASP A 81 2.27 -15.51 3.15
CA ASP A 81 1.74 -16.67 2.43
C ASP A 81 2.32 -17.96 3.01
N LEU A 82 1.43 -18.84 3.46
CA LEU A 82 1.76 -20.22 3.81
C LEU A 82 1.40 -21.13 2.64
N SER A 83 2.29 -22.04 2.32
CA SER A 83 1.95 -23.17 1.44
C SER A 83 0.92 -24.07 2.13
N GLU A 84 0.15 -24.83 1.35
CA GLU A 84 -0.85 -25.77 1.87
C GLU A 84 -0.21 -26.79 2.84
N GLU A 85 1.01 -27.23 2.53
CA GLU A 85 1.76 -28.15 3.38
C GLU A 85 2.22 -27.52 4.72
N GLU A 86 2.58 -26.23 4.72
CA GLU A 86 2.97 -25.49 5.92
C GLU A 86 1.74 -25.23 6.80
N TRP A 87 0.60 -24.88 6.18
CA TRP A 87 -0.67 -24.74 6.87
C TRP A 87 -1.08 -26.03 7.58
N GLU A 88 -1.03 -27.18 6.88
CA GLU A 88 -1.36 -28.47 7.48
C GLU A 88 -0.39 -28.85 8.61
N ARG A 89 0.92 -28.60 8.43
CA ARG A 89 1.91 -28.84 9.49
C ARG A 89 1.61 -28.02 10.74
N MET A 90 1.29 -26.73 10.52
CA MET A 90 0.94 -25.81 11.62
C MET A 90 -0.35 -26.21 12.31
N ASP A 91 -1.38 -26.62 11.56
CA ASP A 91 -2.67 -27.07 12.14
C ASP A 91 -2.52 -28.34 12.97
N ARG A 92 -1.65 -29.27 12.56
CA ARG A 92 -1.38 -30.52 13.32
C ARG A 92 -0.51 -30.28 14.55
N ARG A 93 0.43 -29.33 14.50
CA ARG A 93 1.37 -29.01 15.58
C ARG A 93 0.77 -28.10 16.64
N ASN A 94 0.08 -27.07 16.22
CA ASN A 94 -0.34 -25.98 17.09
C ASN A 94 -1.52 -26.41 17.98
N LYS A 95 -1.35 -26.21 19.28
CA LYS A 95 -2.36 -26.50 20.28
C LYS A 95 -3.40 -25.39 20.38
N ARG A 96 -4.56 -25.73 20.92
CA ARG A 96 -5.55 -24.73 21.27
C ARG A 96 -5.05 -23.97 22.49
N LEU A 97 -5.24 -22.65 22.46
CA LEU A 97 -4.93 -21.79 23.60
C LEU A 97 -6.17 -21.69 24.48
N GLU A 98 -5.97 -21.91 25.78
CA GLU A 98 -6.99 -21.88 26.81
C GLU A 98 -6.70 -20.72 27.78
N TRP A 99 -7.36 -20.74 28.95
CA TRP A 99 -7.19 -19.67 29.93
C TRP A 99 -5.82 -19.69 30.61
N ASP A 100 -5.22 -20.88 30.71
CA ASP A 100 -3.92 -21.08 31.38
C ASP A 100 -2.77 -20.40 30.60
N GLU A 101 -2.82 -20.38 29.25
CA GLU A 101 -1.87 -19.66 28.40
C GLU A 101 -2.00 -18.15 28.57
N PHE A 102 -3.23 -17.63 28.62
CA PHE A 102 -3.45 -16.22 28.93
C PHE A 102 -2.85 -15.83 30.29
N GLU A 103 -3.10 -16.61 31.32
CA GLU A 103 -2.53 -16.40 32.66
C GLU A 103 -1.00 -16.54 32.67
N ALA A 104 -0.41 -17.45 31.86
CA ALA A 104 1.01 -17.63 31.75
C ALA A 104 1.67 -16.39 31.17
N VAL A 105 1.10 -15.81 30.09
CA VAL A 105 1.59 -14.57 29.48
C VAL A 105 1.43 -13.39 30.45
N ARG A 106 0.24 -13.24 31.04
CA ARG A 106 -0.06 -12.15 32.00
C ARG A 106 0.91 -12.09 33.17
N ARG A 107 1.34 -13.26 33.69
CA ARG A 107 2.24 -13.35 34.84
C ARG A 107 3.73 -13.15 34.47
N ARG A 108 4.12 -13.46 33.24
CA ARG A 108 5.54 -13.54 32.82
C ARG A 108 5.94 -12.53 31.77
N CYS A 109 5.10 -11.53 31.48
CA CYS A 109 5.41 -10.44 30.59
C CYS A 109 5.44 -9.11 31.36
N PRO A 110 6.54 -8.79 32.10
CA PRO A 110 6.65 -7.53 32.83
C PRO A 110 6.74 -6.32 31.90
N SER A 111 7.18 -6.49 30.65
CA SER A 111 7.23 -5.43 29.63
C SER A 111 5.88 -5.20 28.93
N CYS A 112 4.87 -6.04 29.21
CA CYS A 112 3.50 -5.82 28.78
C CYS A 112 2.80 -4.87 29.77
N GLU A 113 2.26 -3.76 29.27
CA GLU A 113 1.40 -2.86 30.03
C GLU A 113 0.06 -3.51 30.32
N GLU A 114 -0.52 -4.15 29.31
CA GLU A 114 -1.79 -4.85 29.39
C GLU A 114 -1.71 -6.20 28.66
N VAL A 115 -2.39 -7.19 29.21
CA VAL A 115 -2.62 -8.48 28.55
C VAL A 115 -4.11 -8.79 28.60
N GLY A 116 -4.71 -9.03 27.44
CA GLY A 116 -6.12 -9.34 27.26
C GLY A 116 -6.34 -10.68 26.58
N ALA A 117 -7.58 -11.13 26.58
CA ALA A 117 -7.97 -12.37 25.94
C ALA A 117 -9.25 -12.17 25.12
N GLN A 118 -9.34 -12.90 24.00
CA GLN A 118 -10.48 -12.85 23.10
C GLN A 118 -10.85 -14.25 22.60
N LEU A 119 -12.14 -14.50 22.52
CA LEU A 119 -12.76 -15.67 21.87
C LEU A 119 -13.69 -15.17 20.77
N ASN A 120 -13.72 -15.84 19.63
CA ASN A 120 -14.50 -15.39 18.48
C ASN A 120 -15.45 -16.48 17.98
N SER A 121 -16.68 -16.07 17.63
CA SER A 121 -17.66 -16.84 16.87
C SER A 121 -18.35 -15.98 15.85
N ARG A 122 -19.03 -16.58 14.89
CA ARG A 122 -19.93 -15.87 13.98
C ARG A 122 -21.35 -16.34 14.17
N LEU A 123 -22.29 -15.39 14.22
CA LEU A 123 -23.70 -15.68 14.42
C LEU A 123 -24.54 -14.63 13.68
N ASP A 124 -25.70 -15.04 13.19
CA ASP A 124 -26.70 -14.12 12.68
C ASP A 124 -27.51 -13.56 13.85
N LEU A 125 -27.66 -12.24 13.86
CA LEU A 125 -28.39 -11.54 14.92
C LEU A 125 -29.74 -11.08 14.38
N ARG A 126 -30.81 -11.25 15.18
CA ARG A 126 -32.15 -10.80 14.86
C ARG A 126 -32.76 -9.96 15.95
N ARG A 127 -33.45 -8.89 15.56
CA ARG A 127 -34.24 -8.05 16.45
C ARG A 127 -35.54 -7.65 15.74
N GLY A 128 -36.67 -8.29 16.11
CA GLY A 128 -37.93 -8.11 15.40
C GLY A 128 -37.87 -8.59 13.97
N HIS A 129 -38.02 -7.67 13.01
CA HIS A 129 -37.93 -7.94 11.57
C HIS A 129 -36.54 -7.67 11.01
N GLU A 130 -35.64 -7.03 11.77
CA GLU A 130 -34.29 -6.71 11.33
C GLU A 130 -33.36 -7.88 11.59
N GLU A 131 -32.51 -8.20 10.60
CA GLU A 131 -31.52 -9.27 10.65
C GLU A 131 -30.16 -8.77 10.17
N VAL A 132 -29.10 -9.17 10.86
CA VAL A 132 -27.70 -8.93 10.47
C VAL A 132 -26.99 -10.26 10.38
N LEU A 133 -26.50 -10.59 9.20
CA LEU A 133 -25.85 -11.86 8.91
C LEU A 133 -24.37 -11.83 9.24
N GLY A 134 -23.84 -12.95 9.70
CA GLY A 134 -22.41 -13.18 9.88
C GLY A 134 -21.75 -12.23 10.87
N VAL A 135 -22.45 -11.78 11.91
CA VAL A 135 -21.88 -10.90 12.94
C VAL A 135 -20.81 -11.63 13.72
N GLN A 136 -19.64 -11.03 13.85
CA GLN A 136 -18.56 -11.56 14.68
C GLN A 136 -18.87 -11.27 16.15
N ILE A 137 -19.14 -12.31 16.91
CA ILE A 137 -19.32 -12.22 18.36
C ILE A 137 -17.97 -12.44 19.02
N ALA A 138 -17.44 -11.40 19.64
CA ALA A 138 -16.16 -11.44 20.34
C ALA A 138 -16.38 -11.41 21.85
N GLY A 139 -16.01 -12.49 22.54
CA GLY A 139 -15.92 -12.53 23.99
C GLY A 139 -14.58 -11.98 24.43
N VAL A 140 -14.56 -10.86 25.15
CA VAL A 140 -13.32 -10.12 25.45
C VAL A 140 -13.14 -9.81 26.92
N THR A 141 -11.89 -9.62 27.36
CA THR A 141 -11.56 -9.04 28.66
C THR A 141 -11.84 -7.53 28.66
N ALA A 142 -12.02 -6.94 29.85
CA ALA A 142 -12.43 -5.55 29.99
C ALA A 142 -11.41 -4.52 29.49
N ASN A 143 -10.15 -4.91 29.39
CA ASN A 143 -9.05 -4.04 28.97
C ASN A 143 -8.77 -4.06 27.45
N MET A 144 -9.59 -4.75 26.67
CA MET A 144 -9.41 -4.82 25.20
C MET A 144 -9.62 -3.50 24.50
N ASP A 145 -10.37 -2.57 25.10
CA ASP A 145 -10.50 -1.21 24.56
C ASP A 145 -9.17 -0.46 24.55
N ARG A 146 -8.35 -0.63 25.59
CA ARG A 146 -7.01 -0.03 25.69
C ARG A 146 -5.99 -0.74 24.80
N ILE A 147 -6.02 -2.08 24.78
CA ILE A 147 -5.09 -2.90 24.00
C ILE A 147 -5.21 -2.62 22.50
N GLU A 148 -6.44 -2.51 21.98
CA GLU A 148 -6.70 -2.28 20.55
C GLU A 148 -7.07 -0.82 20.23
N ASP A 149 -6.84 0.12 21.15
CA ASP A 149 -7.15 1.55 21.01
C ASP A 149 -8.56 1.81 20.45
N LYS A 150 -9.57 1.15 21.07
CA LYS A 150 -10.95 1.25 20.63
C LYS A 150 -11.59 2.56 21.08
N THR A 151 -12.18 3.27 20.13
CA THR A 151 -12.97 4.48 20.42
C THR A 151 -14.44 4.12 20.57
N ILE A 152 -15.05 4.45 21.69
CA ILE A 152 -16.49 4.30 21.93
C ILE A 152 -17.17 5.61 21.57
N GLU A 153 -18.13 5.56 20.63
CA GLU A 153 -18.87 6.74 20.18
C GLU A 153 -20.01 7.07 21.13
N ASP A 154 -20.79 6.06 21.52
CA ASP A 154 -21.92 6.22 22.46
C ASP A 154 -21.78 5.22 23.60
N GLY A 155 -22.04 5.66 24.84
CA GLY A 155 -22.01 4.82 26.02
C GLY A 155 -20.58 4.54 26.54
N ARG A 156 -20.25 3.28 26.81
CA ARG A 156 -18.97 2.86 27.36
C ARG A 156 -18.61 1.42 26.94
N PHE A 157 -17.33 1.06 27.12
CA PHE A 157 -16.88 -0.32 26.99
C PHE A 157 -17.24 -1.19 28.21
N LEU A 158 -16.88 -2.46 28.18
CA LEU A 158 -17.12 -3.43 29.25
C LEU A 158 -16.32 -3.06 30.50
N LEU A 159 -16.93 -3.24 31.67
CA LEU A 159 -16.26 -3.01 32.95
C LEU A 159 -15.70 -4.31 33.52
N PRO A 160 -14.62 -4.28 34.32
CA PRO A 160 -14.04 -5.48 34.94
C PRO A 160 -15.05 -6.33 35.72
N HIS A 161 -15.89 -5.69 36.54
CA HIS A 161 -16.90 -6.41 37.31
C HIS A 161 -17.97 -7.12 36.44
N GLU A 162 -18.26 -6.58 35.22
CA GLU A 162 -19.19 -7.19 34.27
C GLU A 162 -18.57 -8.44 33.63
N VAL A 163 -17.26 -8.42 33.42
CA VAL A 163 -16.51 -9.58 32.96
C VAL A 163 -16.40 -10.63 34.05
N ASP A 164 -16.06 -10.26 35.29
CA ASP A 164 -15.87 -11.18 36.39
C ASP A 164 -17.17 -11.92 36.78
N HIS A 165 -18.32 -11.21 36.75
CA HIS A 165 -19.62 -11.76 37.11
C HIS A 165 -20.42 -12.31 35.92
N ALA A 166 -19.85 -12.29 34.70
CA ALA A 166 -20.52 -12.69 33.47
C ALA A 166 -21.87 -11.99 33.24
N VAL A 167 -21.89 -10.67 33.43
CA VAL A 167 -23.10 -9.86 33.23
C VAL A 167 -23.50 -9.87 31.75
N PRO A 168 -24.79 -10.04 31.41
CA PRO A 168 -25.24 -10.08 30.04
C PRO A 168 -25.31 -8.68 29.42
N VAL A 169 -24.17 -8.11 29.08
CA VAL A 169 -24.01 -6.80 28.43
C VAL A 169 -23.25 -6.96 27.12
N CYS A 170 -23.45 -6.00 26.21
CA CYS A 170 -22.74 -5.99 24.94
C CYS A 170 -22.41 -4.58 24.46
N VAL A 171 -21.35 -4.48 23.63
CA VAL A 171 -20.97 -3.30 22.88
C VAL A 171 -21.13 -3.63 21.39
N LEU A 172 -21.84 -2.77 20.65
CA LEU A 172 -22.14 -2.98 19.23
C LEU A 172 -21.08 -2.33 18.34
N GLY A 173 -20.73 -2.99 17.26
CA GLY A 173 -20.10 -2.33 16.12
C GLY A 173 -21.11 -1.51 15.32
N MET A 174 -20.63 -0.53 14.56
CA MET A 174 -21.49 0.45 13.90
C MET A 174 -22.46 -0.17 12.89
N ASP A 175 -22.05 -1.16 12.11
CA ASP A 175 -22.93 -1.85 11.15
C ASP A 175 -24.10 -2.57 11.84
N VAL A 176 -23.80 -3.20 12.98
CA VAL A 176 -24.83 -3.90 13.79
C VAL A 176 -25.81 -2.88 14.38
N ARG A 177 -25.29 -1.74 14.87
CA ARG A 177 -26.10 -0.63 15.38
C ARG A 177 -27.02 -0.07 14.32
N GLU A 178 -26.52 0.25 13.13
CA GLU A 178 -27.32 0.87 12.06
C GLU A 178 -28.42 -0.06 11.54
N ARG A 179 -28.16 -1.38 11.47
CA ARG A 179 -29.14 -2.36 10.97
C ARG A 179 -30.17 -2.75 12.01
N LEU A 180 -29.74 -3.02 13.28
CA LEU A 180 -30.68 -3.41 14.32
C LEU A 180 -31.42 -2.23 14.99
N PHE A 181 -30.88 -1.02 14.90
CA PHE A 181 -31.43 0.18 15.55
C PHE A 181 -31.41 1.40 14.60
N PRO A 182 -32.02 1.34 13.39
CA PRO A 182 -31.86 2.38 12.38
C PRO A 182 -32.30 3.78 12.83
N ASN A 183 -33.33 3.85 13.68
CA ASN A 183 -33.93 5.14 14.13
C ASN A 183 -34.07 5.23 15.65
N THR A 184 -33.27 4.46 16.40
CA THR A 184 -33.48 4.33 17.84
C THR A 184 -32.14 4.29 18.56
N ASP A 185 -32.05 4.96 19.70
CA ASP A 185 -30.90 4.83 20.58
C ASP A 185 -30.77 3.37 21.07
N PRO A 186 -29.66 2.69 20.83
CA PRO A 186 -29.43 1.32 21.27
C PRO A 186 -29.10 1.19 22.74
N ILE A 187 -28.59 2.24 23.39
CA ILE A 187 -28.11 2.17 24.79
C ILE A 187 -29.22 1.79 25.74
N GLY A 188 -28.94 0.80 26.59
CA GLY A 188 -29.89 0.25 27.56
C GLY A 188 -30.92 -0.72 26.99
N ARG A 189 -31.01 -0.88 25.65
CA ARG A 189 -31.87 -1.87 24.99
C ARG A 189 -31.23 -3.25 24.94
N THR A 190 -32.04 -4.27 24.58
CA THR A 190 -31.58 -5.67 24.55
C THR A 190 -31.46 -6.16 23.09
N VAL A 191 -30.45 -7.01 22.87
CA VAL A 191 -30.22 -7.81 21.65
C VAL A 191 -30.11 -9.26 22.04
N LYS A 192 -30.71 -10.18 21.29
CA LYS A 192 -30.59 -11.62 21.53
C LYS A 192 -29.34 -12.17 20.85
N VAL A 193 -28.42 -12.76 21.63
CA VAL A 193 -27.19 -13.41 21.19
C VAL A 193 -27.25 -14.86 21.66
N ALA A 194 -27.23 -15.80 20.73
CA ALA A 194 -27.33 -17.23 21.02
C ALA A 194 -28.50 -17.59 22.01
N GLY A 195 -29.65 -16.91 21.88
CA GLY A 195 -30.83 -17.09 22.69
C GLY A 195 -30.86 -16.29 24.01
N ALA A 196 -29.75 -15.70 24.45
CA ALA A 196 -29.68 -14.88 25.64
C ALA A 196 -29.87 -13.40 25.34
N GLU A 197 -30.57 -12.66 26.22
CA GLU A 197 -30.76 -11.22 26.11
C GLU A 197 -29.55 -10.48 26.66
N MET A 198 -28.89 -9.69 25.81
CA MET A 198 -27.76 -8.85 26.15
C MET A 198 -28.18 -7.40 26.17
N ARG A 199 -27.86 -6.67 27.22
CA ARG A 199 -28.11 -5.24 27.31
C ARG A 199 -26.98 -4.45 26.61
N VAL A 200 -27.31 -3.59 25.69
CA VAL A 200 -26.36 -2.72 25.03
C VAL A 200 -25.84 -1.64 25.96
N VAL A 201 -24.54 -1.55 26.17
CA VAL A 201 -23.89 -0.58 27.06
C VAL A 201 -23.01 0.43 26.29
N GLY A 202 -22.69 0.13 25.04
CA GLY A 202 -21.92 1.04 24.19
C GLY A 202 -22.03 0.69 22.72
N VAL A 203 -21.56 1.64 21.89
CA VAL A 203 -21.40 1.53 20.45
C VAL A 203 -19.99 1.97 20.10
N GLU A 204 -19.26 1.14 19.37
CA GLU A 204 -17.92 1.46 18.89
C GLU A 204 -18.00 2.41 17.70
N ALA A 205 -17.10 3.39 17.64
CA ALA A 205 -16.97 4.31 16.51
C ALA A 205 -16.62 3.54 15.22
N ARG A 206 -17.08 4.07 14.10
CA ARG A 206 -16.87 3.45 12.78
C ARG A 206 -15.39 3.27 12.44
N ARG A 207 -14.97 2.03 12.23
CA ARG A 207 -13.64 1.67 11.72
C ARG A 207 -13.58 1.66 10.20
N GLY A 208 -14.71 1.39 9.54
CA GLY A 208 -14.88 1.32 8.10
C GLY A 208 -14.68 -0.08 7.53
N SER A 209 -14.13 -0.17 6.33
CA SER A 209 -13.92 -1.46 5.66
C SER A 209 -12.46 -1.66 5.28
N MET A 210 -12.03 -2.91 5.20
CA MET A 210 -10.70 -3.31 4.74
C MET A 210 -10.87 -4.39 3.66
N PHE A 211 -10.30 -4.17 2.48
CA PHE A 211 -10.46 -5.06 1.31
C PHE A 211 -11.91 -5.44 0.99
N GLY A 212 -12.85 -4.49 1.15
CA GLY A 212 -14.27 -4.70 0.88
C GLY A 212 -15.04 -5.45 1.99
N GLN A 213 -14.38 -5.88 3.06
CA GLN A 213 -15.02 -6.45 4.24
C GLN A 213 -15.19 -5.39 5.31
N SER A 214 -16.39 -5.30 5.91
CA SER A 214 -16.65 -4.38 7.00
C SER A 214 -15.91 -4.81 8.26
N LEU A 215 -15.26 -3.85 8.91
CA LEU A 215 -14.66 -4.02 10.24
C LEU A 215 -15.65 -3.67 11.37
N ASP A 216 -16.85 -3.23 11.01
CA ASP A 216 -17.88 -2.73 11.94
C ASP A 216 -19.00 -3.75 12.20
N ASN A 217 -18.93 -4.95 11.54
CA ASN A 217 -19.92 -6.03 11.71
C ASN A 217 -19.54 -6.98 12.84
N HIS A 218 -19.46 -6.45 14.06
CA HIS A 218 -19.07 -7.20 15.25
C HIS A 218 -19.88 -6.78 16.49
N LEU A 219 -19.78 -7.62 17.53
CA LEU A 219 -20.39 -7.39 18.83
C LEU A 219 -19.47 -7.93 19.92
N TYR A 220 -19.16 -7.11 20.93
CA TYR A 220 -18.36 -7.52 22.09
C TYR A 220 -19.24 -7.88 23.25
N ILE A 221 -18.92 -8.99 23.92
CA ILE A 221 -19.51 -9.42 25.17
C ILE A 221 -18.41 -9.80 26.19
N PRO A 222 -18.70 -9.86 27.50
CA PRO A 222 -17.73 -10.35 28.45
C PRO A 222 -17.28 -11.77 28.10
N ILE A 223 -15.97 -12.06 28.17
CA ILE A 223 -15.41 -13.37 27.83
C ILE A 223 -15.99 -14.49 28.64
N THR A 224 -16.33 -14.23 29.89
CA THR A 224 -17.00 -15.17 30.80
C THR A 224 -18.45 -15.46 30.38
N THR A 225 -19.17 -14.42 29.89
CA THR A 225 -20.52 -14.60 29.31
C THR A 225 -20.43 -15.40 28.02
N TYR A 226 -19.41 -15.10 27.16
CA TYR A 226 -19.16 -15.86 25.93
C TYR A 226 -18.95 -17.35 26.24
N GLY A 227 -18.11 -17.68 27.23
CA GLY A 227 -17.86 -19.07 27.67
C GLY A 227 -19.12 -19.83 28.15
N ARG A 228 -20.08 -19.10 28.75
CA ARG A 228 -21.38 -19.68 29.12
C ARG A 228 -22.28 -19.98 27.92
N LEU A 229 -22.24 -19.15 26.88
CA LEU A 229 -23.13 -19.27 25.71
C LEU A 229 -22.60 -20.23 24.64
N PHE A 230 -21.30 -20.17 24.36
CA PHE A 230 -20.67 -20.90 23.25
C PHE A 230 -19.80 -22.07 23.73
N GLY A 231 -19.63 -22.24 25.05
CA GLY A 231 -18.69 -23.20 25.61
C GLY A 231 -17.23 -22.75 25.52
N ARG A 232 -16.32 -23.61 26.02
CA ARG A 232 -14.88 -23.32 26.06
C ARG A 232 -14.09 -24.09 25.01
N HIS A 233 -14.74 -24.56 23.95
CA HIS A 233 -14.10 -25.43 22.96
C HIS A 233 -13.34 -24.66 21.87
N GLN A 234 -13.36 -23.33 21.85
CA GLN A 234 -12.67 -22.52 20.87
C GLN A 234 -11.29 -22.13 21.37
N SER A 235 -10.33 -22.01 20.44
CA SER A 235 -9.01 -21.52 20.79
C SER A 235 -9.06 -20.03 21.10
N MET A 236 -8.50 -19.66 22.23
CA MET A 236 -8.38 -18.27 22.67
C MET A 236 -7.32 -17.53 21.86
N GLN A 237 -7.49 -16.24 21.73
CA GLN A 237 -6.45 -15.30 21.29
C GLN A 237 -5.99 -14.53 22.52
N VAL A 238 -4.67 -14.43 22.70
CA VAL A 238 -4.07 -13.63 23.76
C VAL A 238 -3.50 -12.38 23.13
N HIS A 239 -3.91 -11.22 23.60
CA HIS A 239 -3.52 -9.93 23.11
C HIS A 239 -2.62 -9.25 24.14
N GLY A 240 -1.50 -8.66 23.69
CA GLY A 240 -0.59 -7.94 24.56
C GLY A 240 -0.31 -6.53 24.04
N LEU A 241 -0.27 -5.57 24.94
CA LEU A 241 0.14 -4.19 24.69
C LEU A 241 1.49 -3.96 25.34
N GLY A 242 2.52 -3.58 24.57
CA GLY A 242 3.81 -3.17 25.09
C GLY A 242 3.76 -1.77 25.70
N ALA A 243 4.47 -1.58 26.80
CA ALA A 243 4.47 -0.31 27.55
C ALA A 243 5.04 0.88 26.72
N SER A 244 5.94 0.60 25.79
CA SER A 244 6.51 1.61 24.89
C SER A 244 6.99 0.96 23.60
N HIS A 245 7.22 1.76 22.57
CA HIS A 245 7.81 1.27 21.31
C HIS A 245 9.21 0.66 21.51
N GLU A 246 10.00 1.18 22.43
CA GLU A 246 11.34 0.67 22.75
C GLU A 246 11.30 -0.68 23.47
N SER A 247 10.33 -0.89 24.38
CA SER A 247 10.16 -2.12 25.13
C SER A 247 9.31 -3.18 24.39
N PHE A 248 8.67 -2.81 23.30
CA PHE A 248 7.75 -3.68 22.56
C PHE A 248 8.39 -4.98 22.05
N PRO A 249 9.60 -4.97 21.43
CA PRO A 249 10.28 -6.21 21.05
C PRO A 249 10.53 -7.14 22.25
N LEU A 250 10.87 -6.58 23.41
CA LEU A 250 11.07 -7.34 24.63
C LEU A 250 9.75 -7.95 25.14
N ALA A 251 8.64 -7.22 25.07
CA ALA A 251 7.34 -7.73 25.44
C ALA A 251 6.91 -8.94 24.57
N ILE A 252 7.22 -8.89 23.27
CA ILE A 252 6.98 -10.02 22.34
C ILE A 252 7.82 -11.23 22.74
N ASP A 253 9.10 -11.04 23.02
CA ASP A 253 9.99 -12.13 23.42
C ASP A 253 9.62 -12.72 24.76
N GLU A 254 9.24 -11.91 25.74
CA GLU A 254 8.73 -12.35 27.03
C GLU A 254 7.44 -13.16 26.90
N ALA A 255 6.49 -12.71 26.06
CA ALA A 255 5.26 -13.44 25.77
C ALA A 255 5.57 -14.79 25.09
N ARG A 256 6.48 -14.82 24.11
CA ARG A 256 6.93 -16.05 23.45
C ARG A 256 7.58 -17.01 24.45
N VAL A 257 8.47 -16.53 25.30
CA VAL A 257 9.13 -17.33 26.34
C VAL A 257 8.11 -17.86 27.35
N ALA A 258 7.13 -17.02 27.76
CA ALA A 258 6.05 -17.44 28.67
C ALA A 258 5.25 -18.62 28.09
N MET A 259 4.89 -18.55 26.79
CA MET A 259 4.21 -19.62 26.08
C MET A 259 5.05 -20.87 25.95
N ARG A 260 6.31 -20.75 25.49
CA ARG A 260 7.24 -21.88 25.36
C ARG A 260 7.48 -22.61 26.69
N VAL A 261 7.63 -21.87 27.80
CA VAL A 261 7.78 -22.45 29.15
C VAL A 261 6.50 -23.14 29.57
N HIS A 262 5.33 -22.54 29.29
CA HIS A 262 4.03 -23.17 29.65
C HIS A 262 3.82 -24.48 28.88
N HIS A 263 4.12 -24.49 27.57
CA HIS A 263 4.01 -25.67 26.70
C HIS A 263 5.16 -26.67 26.86
N LYS A 264 6.19 -26.35 27.70
CA LYS A 264 7.37 -27.16 27.96
C LYS A 264 8.19 -27.48 26.70
N LEU A 265 8.23 -26.53 25.77
CA LEU A 265 8.99 -26.65 24.52
C LEU A 265 10.50 -26.54 24.81
N ARG A 266 11.30 -27.39 24.15
CA ARG A 266 12.76 -27.33 24.19
C ARG A 266 13.27 -26.19 23.30
N ALA A 267 14.51 -25.76 23.53
CA ALA A 267 15.08 -24.62 22.78
C ALA A 267 15.11 -24.82 21.25
N ALA A 268 15.31 -26.08 20.80
CA ALA A 268 15.35 -26.43 19.38
C ALA A 268 13.98 -26.77 18.76
N GLU A 269 12.91 -26.86 19.57
CA GLU A 269 11.56 -27.13 19.06
C GLU A 269 10.94 -25.85 18.51
N GLU A 270 10.22 -25.99 17.42
CA GLU A 270 9.42 -24.89 16.85
C GLU A 270 8.24 -24.56 17.78
N ASP A 271 7.78 -23.30 17.73
CA ASP A 271 6.61 -22.85 18.47
C ASP A 271 5.37 -23.62 18.02
N ASP A 272 4.55 -24.07 18.96
CA ASP A 272 3.26 -24.73 18.72
C ASP A 272 2.07 -23.76 18.87
N PHE A 273 2.36 -22.48 18.65
CA PHE A 273 1.42 -21.36 18.58
C PHE A 273 1.92 -20.35 17.55
N GLY A 274 1.05 -19.49 17.08
CA GLY A 274 1.42 -18.35 16.23
C GLY A 274 1.48 -17.06 17.04
N LEU A 275 2.39 -16.16 16.68
CA LEU A 275 2.49 -14.82 17.21
C LEU A 275 2.55 -13.85 16.04
N VAL A 276 1.73 -12.83 16.08
CA VAL A 276 1.63 -11.79 15.05
C VAL A 276 1.66 -10.42 15.70
N ASN A 277 2.44 -9.53 15.12
CA ASN A 277 2.51 -8.12 15.49
C ASN A 277 2.38 -7.21 14.26
N VAL A 278 2.23 -5.91 14.49
CA VAL A 278 2.07 -4.91 13.42
C VAL A 278 3.31 -4.86 12.50
N ASP A 279 4.50 -5.04 13.04
CA ASP A 279 5.75 -4.98 12.27
C ASP A 279 5.90 -6.17 11.31
N GLU A 280 5.46 -7.37 11.74
CA GLU A 280 5.43 -8.54 10.86
C GLU A 280 4.42 -8.35 9.72
N VAL A 281 3.26 -7.76 9.99
CA VAL A 281 2.27 -7.43 8.94
C VAL A 281 2.86 -6.44 7.95
N ASN A 282 3.52 -5.38 8.44
CA ASN A 282 4.19 -4.40 7.59
C ASN A 282 5.28 -5.06 6.72
N THR A 283 6.11 -5.92 7.31
CA THR A 283 7.15 -6.66 6.60
C THR A 283 6.56 -7.54 5.48
N SER A 284 5.45 -8.21 5.75
CA SER A 284 4.76 -9.04 4.74
C SER A 284 4.19 -8.20 3.60
N VAL A 285 3.64 -7.02 3.91
CA VAL A 285 3.17 -6.07 2.88
C VAL A 285 4.34 -5.57 2.04
N ASP A 286 5.48 -5.26 2.66
CA ASP A 286 6.68 -4.83 1.94
C ASP A 286 7.23 -5.94 1.04
N GLN A 287 7.24 -7.19 1.50
CA GLN A 287 7.63 -8.36 0.68
C GLN A 287 6.68 -8.55 -0.50
N PHE A 288 5.37 -8.50 -0.28
CA PHE A 288 4.37 -8.64 -1.33
C PHE A 288 4.45 -7.52 -2.37
N THR A 289 4.54 -6.27 -1.92
CA THR A 289 4.70 -5.11 -2.80
C THR A 289 6.05 -5.12 -3.53
N GLY A 290 7.10 -5.61 -2.88
CA GLY A 290 8.42 -5.85 -3.47
C GLY A 290 8.39 -6.91 -4.58
N ALA A 291 7.67 -8.01 -4.37
CA ALA A 291 7.46 -9.05 -5.38
C ALA A 291 6.71 -8.51 -6.61
N ILE A 292 5.65 -7.73 -6.40
CA ILE A 292 4.94 -7.04 -7.50
C ILE A 292 5.90 -6.10 -8.24
N ALA A 293 6.67 -5.30 -7.53
CA ALA A 293 7.63 -4.37 -8.13
C ALA A 293 8.69 -5.11 -8.97
N MET A 294 9.17 -6.26 -8.51
CA MET A 294 10.15 -7.09 -9.22
C MET A 294 9.62 -7.59 -10.58
N VAL A 295 8.33 -7.93 -10.69
CA VAL A 295 7.71 -8.38 -11.94
C VAL A 295 7.37 -7.20 -12.84
N VAL A 296 6.81 -6.12 -12.29
CA VAL A 296 6.29 -5.01 -13.11
C VAL A 296 7.40 -4.08 -13.59
N THR A 297 8.49 -3.91 -12.81
CA THR A 297 9.61 -3.04 -13.19
C THR A 297 10.26 -3.44 -14.52
N PRO A 298 10.59 -4.72 -14.81
CA PRO A 298 11.10 -5.12 -16.11
C PRO A 298 10.11 -4.84 -17.26
N ILE A 299 8.82 -5.09 -17.05
CA ILE A 299 7.78 -4.85 -18.06
C ILE A 299 7.72 -3.35 -18.43
N THR A 300 7.75 -2.49 -17.43
CA THR A 300 7.74 -1.04 -17.64
C THR A 300 9.03 -0.56 -18.30
N LEU A 301 10.17 -1.15 -17.96
CA LEU A 301 11.46 -0.86 -18.61
C LEU A 301 11.44 -1.23 -20.09
N ILE A 302 10.90 -2.40 -20.44
CA ILE A 302 10.74 -2.83 -21.82
C ILE A 302 9.87 -1.82 -22.60
N SER A 303 8.74 -1.42 -22.03
CA SER A 303 7.86 -0.41 -22.64
C SER A 303 8.58 0.91 -22.90
N LEU A 304 9.43 1.33 -21.97
CA LEU A 304 10.22 2.55 -22.08
C LEU A 304 11.32 2.44 -23.16
N VAL A 305 11.97 1.28 -23.27
CA VAL A 305 12.95 0.97 -24.32
C VAL A 305 12.29 1.01 -25.69
N VAL A 306 11.11 0.39 -25.84
CA VAL A 306 10.34 0.43 -27.07
C VAL A 306 9.99 1.88 -27.45
N GLY A 307 9.53 2.69 -26.47
CA GLY A 307 9.30 4.12 -26.67
C GLY A 307 10.56 4.85 -27.13
N GLY A 308 11.73 4.57 -26.56
CA GLY A 308 13.02 5.10 -26.97
C GLY A 308 13.41 4.72 -28.40
N ILE A 309 13.16 3.49 -28.82
CA ILE A 309 13.42 3.04 -30.22
C ILE A 309 12.52 3.82 -31.20
N VAL A 310 11.26 4.07 -30.85
CA VAL A 310 10.36 4.87 -31.68
C VAL A 310 10.88 6.30 -31.81
N VAL A 311 11.35 6.92 -30.71
CA VAL A 311 11.98 8.24 -30.72
C VAL A 311 13.20 8.25 -31.62
N MET A 312 14.09 7.27 -31.48
CA MET A 312 15.29 7.14 -32.30
C MET A 312 14.95 7.06 -33.80
N ASN A 313 13.98 6.25 -34.19
CA ASN A 313 13.56 6.09 -35.58
C ASN A 313 13.00 7.39 -36.15
N ILE A 314 12.20 8.11 -35.40
CA ILE A 314 11.63 9.38 -35.85
C ILE A 314 12.70 10.47 -35.91
N MET A 315 13.62 10.51 -34.96
CA MET A 315 14.76 11.44 -35.06
C MET A 315 15.64 11.17 -36.26
N LEU A 316 15.82 9.89 -36.67
CA LEU A 316 16.53 9.55 -37.89
C LEU A 316 15.83 10.10 -39.14
N VAL A 317 14.50 9.99 -39.21
CA VAL A 317 13.69 10.55 -40.28
C VAL A 317 13.82 12.08 -40.28
N THR A 318 13.73 12.73 -39.13
CA THR A 318 13.87 14.18 -38.97
C THR A 318 15.27 14.68 -39.44
N VAL A 319 16.33 13.93 -39.11
CA VAL A 319 17.69 14.24 -39.59
C VAL A 319 17.78 14.18 -41.13
N ASN A 320 17.16 13.15 -41.74
CA ASN A 320 17.13 13.01 -43.19
C ASN A 320 16.33 14.16 -43.88
N GLU A 321 15.17 14.52 -43.32
CA GLU A 321 14.33 15.63 -43.81
C GLU A 321 15.02 16.98 -43.71
N ARG A 322 15.90 17.18 -42.70
CA ARG A 322 16.63 18.43 -42.44
C ARG A 322 18.08 18.39 -42.92
N THR A 323 18.44 17.47 -43.80
CA THR A 323 19.83 17.30 -44.27
C THR A 323 20.38 18.59 -44.87
N PHE A 324 19.60 19.29 -45.69
CA PHE A 324 19.99 20.58 -46.30
C PHE A 324 20.25 21.68 -45.24
N GLU A 325 19.35 21.82 -44.22
CA GLU A 325 19.54 22.80 -43.15
C GLU A 325 20.81 22.51 -42.31
N ILE A 326 21.09 21.24 -42.03
CA ILE A 326 22.27 20.81 -41.29
C ILE A 326 23.52 21.11 -42.10
N GLY A 327 23.50 20.84 -43.42
CA GLY A 327 24.55 21.14 -44.34
C GLY A 327 24.88 22.65 -44.41
N LEU A 328 23.84 23.48 -44.50
CA LEU A 328 23.96 24.95 -44.51
C LEU A 328 24.58 25.47 -43.21
N ARG A 329 24.13 25.00 -42.04
CA ARG A 329 24.71 25.39 -40.72
C ARG A 329 26.20 25.04 -40.65
N LYS A 330 26.59 23.87 -41.15
CA LYS A 330 27.98 23.43 -41.17
C LYS A 330 28.82 24.24 -42.16
N ALA A 331 28.26 24.60 -43.30
CA ALA A 331 28.94 25.45 -44.30
C ALA A 331 29.22 26.87 -43.76
N ILE A 332 28.35 27.41 -42.91
CA ILE A 332 28.51 28.70 -42.22
C ILE A 332 29.46 28.58 -40.99
N GLY A 333 29.92 27.35 -40.62
CA GLY A 333 30.94 27.15 -39.60
C GLY A 333 30.47 26.54 -38.28
N ALA A 334 29.25 25.99 -38.22
CA ALA A 334 28.77 25.28 -37.01
C ALA A 334 29.63 24.05 -36.71
N ARG A 335 30.03 23.92 -35.44
CA ARG A 335 30.84 22.79 -34.97
C ARG A 335 30.02 21.53 -34.85
N ARG A 336 30.65 20.36 -35.05
CA ARG A 336 30.00 19.05 -34.86
C ARG A 336 29.31 18.88 -33.47
N ARG A 337 29.92 19.43 -32.42
CA ARG A 337 29.36 19.43 -31.06
C ARG A 337 28.06 20.23 -30.94
N GLU A 338 27.92 21.31 -31.65
CA GLU A 338 26.75 22.17 -31.59
C GLU A 338 25.54 21.48 -32.23
N ILE A 339 25.77 20.86 -33.42
CA ILE A 339 24.75 20.05 -34.09
C ILE A 339 24.33 18.86 -33.18
N LEU A 340 25.29 18.13 -32.59
CA LEU A 340 25.01 17.00 -31.70
C LEU A 340 24.19 17.43 -30.47
N LEU A 341 24.60 18.50 -29.79
CA LEU A 341 23.89 19.05 -28.65
C LEU A 341 22.49 19.51 -29.00
N GLN A 342 22.28 20.14 -30.14
CA GLN A 342 20.98 20.60 -30.62
C GLN A 342 19.99 19.41 -30.70
N PHE A 343 20.37 18.33 -31.40
CA PHE A 343 19.49 17.14 -31.54
C PHE A 343 19.31 16.37 -30.26
N LEU A 344 20.30 16.33 -29.34
CA LEU A 344 20.15 15.76 -28.03
C LEU A 344 19.18 16.56 -27.14
N ILE A 345 19.23 17.87 -27.18
CA ILE A 345 18.28 18.71 -26.45
C ILE A 345 16.87 18.54 -27.02
N GLU A 346 16.75 18.48 -28.38
CA GLU A 346 15.46 18.26 -29.04
C GLU A 346 14.83 16.93 -28.64
N SER A 347 15.57 15.81 -28.62
CA SER A 347 15.10 14.51 -28.19
C SER A 347 14.78 14.46 -26.70
N ALA A 348 15.61 15.09 -25.85
CA ALA A 348 15.37 15.16 -24.41
C ALA A 348 14.11 15.96 -24.06
N LEU A 349 13.90 17.11 -24.72
CA LEU A 349 12.71 17.93 -24.55
C LEU A 349 11.44 17.21 -25.02
N LEU A 350 11.51 16.53 -26.16
CA LEU A 350 10.40 15.75 -26.69
C LEU A 350 9.99 14.66 -25.69
N CYS A 351 10.97 13.92 -25.13
CA CYS A 351 10.73 12.91 -24.11
C CYS A 351 10.27 13.49 -22.77
N ALA A 352 10.76 14.67 -22.36
CA ALA A 352 10.29 15.36 -21.17
C ALA A 352 8.81 15.76 -21.30
N VAL A 353 8.38 16.26 -22.45
CA VAL A 353 6.97 16.55 -22.74
C VAL A 353 6.15 15.24 -22.66
N GLY A 354 6.63 14.16 -23.27
CA GLY A 354 6.01 12.83 -23.13
C GLY A 354 5.91 12.38 -21.68
N GLY A 355 6.95 12.62 -20.88
CA GLY A 355 6.96 12.35 -19.44
C GLY A 355 5.91 13.13 -18.66
N VAL A 356 5.77 14.43 -18.95
CA VAL A 356 4.71 15.27 -18.33
C VAL A 356 3.32 14.78 -18.71
N LEU A 357 3.09 14.46 -19.99
CA LEU A 357 1.81 13.94 -20.47
C LEU A 357 1.52 12.55 -19.85
N GLY A 358 2.53 11.69 -19.73
CA GLY A 358 2.44 10.40 -19.05
C GLY A 358 2.08 10.56 -17.57
N LEU A 359 2.66 11.54 -16.89
CA LEU A 359 2.32 11.87 -15.51
C LEU A 359 0.88 12.35 -15.36
N LEU A 360 0.42 13.23 -16.27
CA LEU A 360 -0.97 13.70 -16.27
C LEU A 360 -1.95 12.55 -16.53
N LEU A 361 -1.62 11.64 -17.44
CA LEU A 361 -2.40 10.43 -17.69
C LEU A 361 -2.44 9.53 -16.45
N ALA A 362 -1.29 9.30 -15.81
CA ALA A 362 -1.21 8.54 -14.57
C ALA A 362 -2.06 9.17 -13.46
N ALA A 363 -2.03 10.50 -13.31
CA ALA A 363 -2.83 11.21 -12.32
C ALA A 363 -4.34 11.07 -12.60
N ALA A 364 -4.75 11.18 -13.88
CA ALA A 364 -6.15 11.00 -14.27
C ALA A 364 -6.63 9.57 -14.02
N VAL A 365 -5.85 8.57 -14.42
CA VAL A 365 -6.18 7.14 -14.22
C VAL A 365 -6.20 6.78 -12.73
N SER A 366 -5.22 7.23 -11.94
CA SER A 366 -5.19 6.98 -10.50
C SER A 366 -6.38 7.63 -9.79
N GLY A 367 -6.78 8.84 -10.19
CA GLY A 367 -7.99 9.50 -9.71
C GLY A 367 -9.27 8.73 -10.03
N ALA A 368 -9.39 8.22 -11.25
CA ALA A 368 -10.53 7.40 -11.68
C ALA A 368 -10.61 6.06 -10.91
N ILE A 369 -9.47 5.37 -10.73
CA ILE A 369 -9.42 4.13 -9.94
C ILE A 369 -9.83 4.41 -8.49
N ARG A 370 -9.29 5.47 -7.88
CA ARG A 370 -9.65 5.86 -6.51
C ARG A 370 -11.15 6.14 -6.37
N ALA A 371 -11.75 6.83 -7.33
CA ALA A 371 -13.17 7.16 -7.31
C ALA A 371 -14.08 5.94 -7.51
N ALA A 372 -13.65 4.97 -8.35
CA ALA A 372 -14.45 3.80 -8.69
C ALA A 372 -14.31 2.65 -7.69
N SER A 373 -13.10 2.41 -7.16
CA SER A 373 -12.79 1.24 -6.33
C SER A 373 -12.49 1.57 -4.87
N GLY A 374 -12.30 2.86 -4.52
CA GLY A 374 -11.88 3.27 -3.19
C GLY A 374 -10.44 2.88 -2.83
N ILE A 375 -9.68 2.26 -3.76
CA ILE A 375 -8.29 1.88 -3.53
C ILE A 375 -7.44 3.16 -3.46
N PRO A 376 -6.69 3.40 -2.40
CA PRO A 376 -5.84 4.57 -2.28
C PRO A 376 -4.67 4.48 -3.26
N MET A 377 -4.63 5.39 -4.23
CA MET A 377 -3.52 5.59 -5.14
C MET A 377 -2.79 6.86 -4.71
N VAL A 378 -1.53 6.75 -4.29
CA VAL A 378 -0.75 7.88 -3.79
C VAL A 378 0.44 8.13 -4.71
N ILE A 379 0.39 9.22 -5.50
CA ILE A 379 1.52 9.65 -6.32
C ILE A 379 2.48 10.44 -5.44
N THR A 380 3.60 9.82 -5.10
CA THR A 380 4.64 10.45 -4.28
C THR A 380 5.54 11.34 -5.16
N ILE A 381 6.01 12.47 -4.62
CA ILE A 381 6.92 13.41 -5.32
C ILE A 381 8.16 12.68 -5.87
N GLY A 382 8.64 11.64 -5.19
CA GLY A 382 9.75 10.82 -5.66
C GLY A 382 9.49 10.17 -7.03
N TYR A 383 8.28 9.63 -7.25
CA TYR A 383 7.92 9.05 -8.56
C TYR A 383 7.74 10.10 -9.65
N VAL A 384 7.26 11.31 -9.31
CA VAL A 384 7.20 12.44 -10.25
C VAL A 384 8.59 12.80 -10.75
N PHE A 385 9.53 12.97 -9.82
CA PHE A 385 10.91 13.29 -10.16
C PHE A 385 11.57 12.15 -10.95
N LEU A 386 11.42 10.91 -10.49
CA LEU A 386 11.94 9.73 -11.19
C LEU A 386 11.41 9.64 -12.63
N ALA A 387 10.12 9.85 -12.83
CA ALA A 387 9.49 9.80 -14.15
C ALA A 387 10.08 10.83 -15.11
N LEU A 388 10.28 12.07 -14.67
CA LEU A 388 10.86 13.15 -15.49
C LEU A 388 12.35 12.89 -15.80
N VAL A 389 13.11 12.41 -14.82
CA VAL A 389 14.54 12.09 -15.02
C VAL A 389 14.68 10.92 -15.98
N VAL A 390 13.92 9.84 -15.77
CA VAL A 390 13.99 8.63 -16.60
C VAL A 390 13.54 8.95 -18.04
N SER A 391 12.43 9.67 -18.23
CA SER A 391 11.97 10.05 -19.57
C SER A 391 13.01 10.91 -20.32
N SER A 392 13.62 11.87 -19.65
CA SER A 392 14.68 12.71 -20.23
C SER A 392 15.93 11.89 -20.58
N LEU A 393 16.32 10.96 -19.71
CA LEU A 393 17.45 10.06 -19.93
C LEU A 393 17.23 9.17 -21.15
N VAL A 394 16.03 8.60 -21.28
CA VAL A 394 15.64 7.82 -22.47
C VAL A 394 15.71 8.66 -23.73
N GLY A 395 15.22 9.92 -23.67
CA GLY A 395 15.34 10.86 -24.78
C GLY A 395 16.77 11.11 -25.21
N ILE A 396 17.67 11.32 -24.24
CA ILE A 396 19.10 11.49 -24.52
C ILE A 396 19.69 10.22 -25.16
N LEU A 397 19.47 9.05 -24.56
CA LEU A 397 20.00 7.78 -25.05
C LEU A 397 19.50 7.46 -26.47
N ALA A 398 18.20 7.63 -26.71
CA ALA A 398 17.57 7.43 -28.01
C ALA A 398 18.06 8.44 -29.07
N GLY A 399 18.38 9.67 -28.62
CA GLY A 399 18.88 10.76 -29.48
C GLY A 399 20.35 10.63 -29.86
N ILE A 400 21.19 9.87 -29.14
CA ILE A 400 22.65 9.80 -29.37
C ILE A 400 22.98 9.38 -30.82
N TYR A 401 22.36 8.29 -31.29
CA TYR A 401 22.64 7.75 -32.62
C TYR A 401 22.22 8.71 -33.75
N PRO A 402 20.96 9.22 -33.80
CA PRO A 402 20.56 10.20 -34.81
C PRO A 402 21.37 11.49 -34.72
N ALA A 403 21.63 12.05 -33.56
CA ALA A 403 22.44 13.25 -33.38
C ALA A 403 23.88 13.07 -33.86
N SER A 404 24.47 11.90 -33.60
CA SER A 404 25.81 11.54 -34.10
C SER A 404 25.84 11.47 -35.62
N ARG A 405 24.79 10.89 -36.23
CA ARG A 405 24.65 10.82 -37.70
C ARG A 405 24.53 12.21 -38.31
N ALA A 406 23.69 13.08 -37.75
CA ALA A 406 23.56 14.48 -38.16
C ALA A 406 24.88 15.24 -38.04
N ALA A 407 25.60 15.05 -36.93
CA ALA A 407 26.89 15.69 -36.69
C ALA A 407 28.02 15.24 -37.66
N LYS A 408 27.91 14.09 -38.30
CA LYS A 408 28.88 13.53 -39.23
C LYS A 408 28.60 13.86 -40.71
N LEU A 409 27.41 14.38 -41.05
CA LEU A 409 27.05 14.74 -42.44
C LEU A 409 28.11 15.65 -43.09
N ASP A 410 28.47 15.41 -44.35
CA ASP A 410 29.35 16.26 -45.11
C ASP A 410 28.55 17.46 -45.64
N PRO A 411 28.99 18.72 -45.42
CA PRO A 411 28.28 19.89 -45.87
C PRO A 411 28.13 19.96 -47.42
N VAL A 412 29.10 19.43 -48.17
CA VAL A 412 29.04 19.42 -49.63
C VAL A 412 28.01 18.43 -50.17
N GLU A 413 27.97 17.22 -49.57
CA GLU A 413 26.97 16.22 -49.93
C GLU A 413 25.56 16.66 -49.49
N ALA A 414 25.45 17.25 -48.28
CA ALA A 414 24.17 17.69 -47.73
C ALA A 414 23.51 18.81 -48.53
N LEU A 415 24.29 19.72 -49.13
CA LEU A 415 23.80 20.80 -50.00
C LEU A 415 23.48 20.36 -51.45
N ARG A 416 23.92 19.15 -51.83
CA ARG A 416 23.66 18.54 -53.14
C ARG A 416 22.42 17.65 -53.15
N TYR A 417 21.89 17.37 -51.98
CA TYR A 417 20.66 16.59 -51.82
C TYR A 417 19.45 17.51 -52.11
N GLU A 418 18.81 17.34 -53.26
CA GLU A 418 17.48 17.84 -53.56
C GLU A 418 16.39 16.95 -53.03
#